data_bea0f87576f2e0f58fe322c8503938bf
#
_entry.id   bea0f87576f2e0f58fe322c8503938bf
#
_cell.length_a   1.000
_cell.length_b   1.000
_cell.length_c   1.000
_cell.angle_alpha   90.00
_cell.angle_beta   90.00
_cell.angle_gamma   90.00
#
_symmetry.space_group_name_H-M   'P 1'
#
loop_
_entity.id
_entity.type
_entity.pdbx_description
1 polymer ?
#
loop_
_entity_poly.entity_id
_entity_poly.type
_entity_poly.pdbx_seq_one_letter_code
_entity_poly.pdbx_strand_id
1 'polypeptide(L)'
;MCLLFLRSRSALSLALLALIASFSPISAQSATKPRVALIMKSLANEFFQTMEKGARDYQAQHADQFELISNGIKNETDVGAQINLVNQMIAQKVDAIVLAPADSKALIAVAKKAQQAGILVVNIDNKFDVPTLTQEKVKIPFVGPDNRKGAKTVGDYLAKQLSPGSKVAILEGLPGAFNGIQRKLGFEDAMKEAKIDVVTSQAADWETAKANQVTSAIITQNPDINAILACNDSMALGAVAALKAAGKEATVKVVGFDNITAVQELIKEGKMLATADQHGDQLAVYGIQYALDALAKKGGSVADRETKVDLITKDSFN
;
A
#
# COMPACT_ATOMS: atom_id res chain seq x y z
N MET A 1 -59.87 -39.70 87.57
CA MET A 1 -60.88 -38.71 88.02
C MET A 1 -60.43 -37.31 87.50
N CYS A 2 -61.36 -36.58 86.84
CA CYS A 2 -61.31 -35.23 86.29
C CYS A 2 -60.28 -34.95 85.24
N LEU A 3 -60.64 -34.89 83.95
CA LEU A 3 -61.18 -33.86 83.10
C LEU A 3 -60.64 -32.42 83.33
N LEU A 4 -60.02 -31.86 82.30
CA LEU A 4 -60.43 -30.58 81.76
C LEU A 4 -59.72 -30.25 80.42
N PHE A 5 -60.55 -29.93 79.46
CA PHE A 5 -60.25 -29.40 78.10
C PHE A 5 -59.59 -28.04 78.16
N LEU A 6 -58.68 -27.71 77.23
CA LEU A 6 -58.67 -26.40 76.71
C LEU A 6 -58.06 -26.35 75.26
N ARG A 7 -58.71 -25.55 74.44
CA ARG A 7 -58.66 -25.44 72.99
C ARG A 7 -57.38 -24.83 72.50
N SER A 8 -56.84 -25.45 71.48
CA SER A 8 -55.81 -24.87 70.60
C SER A 8 -56.38 -23.86 69.66
N ARG A 9 -55.71 -22.70 69.55
CA ARG A 9 -55.89 -21.69 68.44
C ARG A 9 -54.66 -21.73 67.54
N SER A 10 -54.94 -22.19 66.32
CA SER A 10 -53.97 -22.18 65.23
C SER A 10 -53.69 -20.76 64.78
N ALA A 11 -52.44 -20.34 64.83
CA ALA A 11 -51.95 -19.11 64.18
C ALA A 11 -51.19 -19.50 62.91
N LEU A 12 -51.79 -19.24 61.74
CA LEU A 12 -51.21 -19.44 60.43
C LEU A 12 -50.26 -18.26 60.16
N SER A 13 -48.95 -18.48 60.29
CA SER A 13 -47.97 -17.44 59.88
C SER A 13 -47.67 -17.59 58.41
N LEU A 14 -48.15 -16.66 57.60
CA LEU A 14 -47.75 -16.50 56.19
C LEU A 14 -46.32 -15.96 56.14
N ALA A 15 -45.37 -16.80 55.78
CA ALA A 15 -44.00 -16.37 55.42
C ALA A 15 -43.99 -15.88 53.96
N LEU A 16 -44.02 -14.55 53.76
CA LEU A 16 -43.86 -13.91 52.46
C LEU A 16 -42.38 -13.95 52.07
N LEU A 17 -41.93 -14.92 51.26
CA LEU A 17 -40.57 -14.94 50.67
C LEU A 17 -40.52 -13.84 49.59
N ALA A 18 -39.93 -12.69 49.91
CA ALA A 18 -39.54 -11.67 48.93
C ALA A 18 -38.36 -12.19 48.12
N LEU A 19 -38.61 -12.63 46.88
CA LEU A 19 -37.57 -13.00 45.88
C LEU A 19 -36.98 -11.70 45.35
N ILE A 20 -35.90 -11.18 45.97
CA ILE A 20 -35.12 -10.06 45.47
C ILE A 20 -34.32 -10.63 44.25
N ALA A 21 -34.85 -10.46 43.04
CA ALA A 21 -34.13 -10.69 41.83
C ALA A 21 -33.01 -9.64 41.73
N SER A 22 -31.78 -10.04 42.09
CA SER A 22 -30.58 -9.25 41.89
C SER A 22 -30.36 -9.11 40.39
N PHE A 23 -30.87 -8.02 39.76
CA PHE A 23 -30.44 -7.57 38.45
C PHE A 23 -29.02 -7.05 38.61
N SER A 24 -28.03 -7.93 38.41
CA SER A 24 -26.65 -7.47 38.15
C SER A 24 -26.69 -6.71 36.82
N PRO A 25 -26.29 -5.43 36.79
CA PRO A 25 -26.14 -4.74 35.52
C PRO A 25 -25.05 -5.53 34.75
N ILE A 26 -25.44 -6.11 33.61
CA ILE A 26 -24.47 -6.58 32.62
C ILE A 26 -23.76 -5.32 32.19
N SER A 27 -22.57 -5.07 32.75
CA SER A 27 -21.65 -4.06 32.23
C SER A 27 -21.41 -4.42 30.76
N ALA A 28 -22.04 -3.68 29.86
CA ALA A 28 -21.71 -3.73 28.46
C ALA A 28 -20.22 -3.35 28.37
N GLN A 29 -19.37 -4.37 28.31
CA GLN A 29 -17.94 -4.19 28.10
C GLN A 29 -17.84 -3.52 26.74
N SER A 30 -17.49 -2.23 26.74
CA SER A 30 -17.23 -1.47 25.53
C SER A 30 -16.23 -2.30 24.73
N ALA A 31 -16.69 -2.84 23.60
CA ALA A 31 -15.79 -3.57 22.71
C ALA A 31 -14.63 -2.64 22.37
N THR A 32 -13.42 -3.03 22.76
CA THR A 32 -12.22 -2.25 22.43
C THR A 32 -12.14 -2.14 20.91
N LYS A 33 -11.95 -0.93 20.42
CA LYS A 33 -11.81 -0.67 18.97
C LYS A 33 -10.62 -1.47 18.43
N PRO A 34 -10.74 -2.09 17.25
CA PRO A 34 -9.62 -2.77 16.64
C PRO A 34 -8.47 -1.79 16.36
N ARG A 35 -7.26 -2.23 16.64
CA ARG A 35 -6.02 -1.51 16.39
C ARG A 35 -5.43 -1.98 15.07
N VAL A 36 -5.40 -1.10 14.06
CA VAL A 36 -4.88 -1.38 12.73
C VAL A 36 -3.54 -0.69 12.55
N ALA A 37 -2.50 -1.45 12.29
CA ALA A 37 -1.17 -0.92 11.97
C ALA A 37 -1.01 -0.80 10.45
N LEU A 38 -0.70 0.40 9.95
CA LEU A 38 -0.28 0.67 8.58
C LEU A 38 1.24 0.75 8.57
N ILE A 39 1.90 -0.20 7.90
CA ILE A 39 3.36 -0.25 7.76
C ILE A 39 3.72 -0.01 6.30
N MET A 40 4.30 1.16 6.05
CA MET A 40 4.66 1.63 4.72
C MET A 40 6.16 1.47 4.44
N LYS A 41 6.56 1.76 3.20
CA LYS A 41 7.95 1.91 2.79
C LYS A 41 8.47 3.31 3.17
N SER A 42 9.33 3.91 2.37
CA SER A 42 10.01 5.17 2.73
C SER A 42 9.07 6.36 2.88
N LEU A 43 9.02 6.91 4.09
CA LEU A 43 8.31 8.17 4.35
C LEU A 43 9.03 9.41 3.79
N ALA A 44 10.23 9.26 3.24
CA ALA A 44 10.89 10.31 2.45
C ALA A 44 10.29 10.41 1.02
N ASN A 45 9.57 9.38 0.56
CA ASN A 45 8.89 9.37 -0.72
C ASN A 45 7.48 9.99 -0.58
N GLU A 46 7.18 11.01 -1.38
CA GLU A 46 5.89 11.74 -1.36
C GLU A 46 4.68 10.81 -1.55
N PHE A 47 4.84 9.73 -2.33
CA PHE A 47 3.77 8.74 -2.52
C PHE A 47 3.31 8.14 -1.18
N PHE A 48 4.23 7.77 -0.28
CA PHE A 48 3.87 7.22 1.02
C PHE A 48 3.41 8.28 2.02
N GLN A 49 3.85 9.54 1.88
CA GLN A 49 3.28 10.65 2.67
C GLN A 49 1.81 10.88 2.29
N THR A 50 1.48 10.83 1.00
CA THR A 50 0.10 10.93 0.51
C THR A 50 -0.74 9.75 0.99
N MET A 51 -0.18 8.54 0.97
CA MET A 51 -0.82 7.33 1.49
C MET A 51 -1.10 7.44 2.99
N GLU A 52 -0.14 7.89 3.77
CA GLU A 52 -0.30 8.11 5.20
C GLU A 52 -1.39 9.15 5.50
N LYS A 53 -1.36 10.27 4.76
CA LYS A 53 -2.37 11.32 4.92
C LYS A 53 -3.78 10.78 4.65
N GLY A 54 -3.98 10.05 3.56
CA GLY A 54 -5.28 9.43 3.24
C GLY A 54 -5.77 8.48 4.34
N ALA A 55 -4.87 7.65 4.90
CA ALA A 55 -5.20 6.75 6.00
C ALA A 55 -5.58 7.50 7.28
N ARG A 56 -4.87 8.59 7.63
CA ARG A 56 -5.15 9.42 8.80
C ARG A 56 -6.46 10.20 8.65
N ASP A 57 -6.72 10.75 7.48
CA ASP A 57 -7.98 11.45 7.18
C ASP A 57 -9.17 10.48 7.29
N TYR A 58 -9.01 9.25 6.77
CA TYR A 58 -10.02 8.21 6.90
C TYR A 58 -10.25 7.82 8.37
N GLN A 59 -9.19 7.62 9.14
CA GLN A 59 -9.29 7.30 10.57
C GLN A 59 -9.97 8.43 11.35
N ALA A 60 -9.68 9.70 11.05
CA ALA A 60 -10.31 10.83 11.72
C ALA A 60 -11.84 10.85 11.49
N GLN A 61 -12.31 10.46 10.31
CA GLN A 61 -13.75 10.35 9.97
C GLN A 61 -14.40 9.10 10.59
N HIS A 62 -13.62 8.11 11.02
CA HIS A 62 -14.07 6.81 11.56
C HIS A 62 -13.43 6.53 12.94
N ALA A 63 -13.19 7.57 13.71
CA ALA A 63 -12.48 7.49 14.99
C ALA A 63 -13.21 6.63 16.04
N ASP A 64 -14.50 6.39 15.87
CA ASP A 64 -15.32 5.50 16.68
C ASP A 64 -15.16 4.01 16.30
N GLN A 65 -14.65 3.70 15.10
CA GLN A 65 -14.59 2.33 14.56
C GLN A 65 -13.26 1.63 14.81
N PHE A 66 -12.11 2.34 14.75
CA PHE A 66 -10.78 1.74 14.92
C PHE A 66 -9.72 2.77 15.38
N GLU A 67 -8.56 2.26 15.79
CA GLU A 67 -7.35 3.04 16.05
C GLU A 67 -6.31 2.76 14.97
N LEU A 68 -5.68 3.80 14.42
CA LEU A 68 -4.61 3.70 13.43
C LEU A 68 -3.25 3.89 14.07
N ILE A 69 -2.33 2.95 13.82
CA ILE A 69 -0.90 3.07 14.10
C ILE A 69 -0.18 3.13 12.77
N SER A 70 0.32 4.30 12.38
CA SER A 70 1.00 4.50 11.09
C SER A 70 2.51 4.61 11.29
N ASN A 71 3.27 3.82 10.53
CA ASN A 71 4.73 3.80 10.52
C ASN A 71 5.28 3.51 9.12
N GLY A 72 6.53 3.91 8.90
CA GLY A 72 7.29 3.59 7.69
C GLY A 72 8.79 3.63 7.95
N ILE A 73 9.56 3.24 6.95
CA ILE A 73 11.02 3.24 6.98
C ILE A 73 11.60 4.54 6.42
N LYS A 74 12.89 4.80 6.62
CA LYS A 74 13.53 6.05 6.18
C LYS A 74 13.90 6.03 4.70
N ASN A 75 14.26 4.87 4.18
CA ASN A 75 14.61 4.68 2.77
C ASN A 75 14.05 3.34 2.28
N GLU A 76 13.94 3.20 0.96
CA GLU A 76 13.30 2.04 0.32
C GLU A 76 14.08 0.72 0.51
N THR A 77 15.36 0.78 0.88
CA THR A 77 16.25 -0.39 0.97
C THR A 77 16.34 -0.98 2.38
N ASP A 78 15.80 -0.31 3.40
CA ASP A 78 15.91 -0.74 4.80
C ASP A 78 14.87 -1.80 5.17
N VAL A 79 14.98 -2.97 4.54
CA VAL A 79 14.14 -4.14 4.81
C VAL A 79 14.21 -4.58 6.26
N GLY A 80 15.39 -4.48 6.90
CA GLY A 80 15.58 -4.82 8.31
C GLY A 80 14.75 -3.96 9.24
N ALA A 81 14.73 -2.64 9.01
CA ALA A 81 13.89 -1.73 9.78
C ALA A 81 12.40 -2.06 9.61
N GLN A 82 11.95 -2.40 8.40
CA GLN A 82 10.54 -2.75 8.18
C GLN A 82 10.15 -4.06 8.90
N ILE A 83 11.02 -5.08 8.90
CA ILE A 83 10.83 -6.31 9.68
C ILE A 83 10.70 -5.98 11.17
N ASN A 84 11.54 -5.07 11.70
CA ASN A 84 11.48 -4.64 13.10
C ASN A 84 10.16 -3.92 13.42
N LEU A 85 9.65 -3.06 12.53
CA LEU A 85 8.34 -2.42 12.69
C LEU A 85 7.21 -3.46 12.80
N VAL A 86 7.21 -4.47 11.92
CA VAL A 86 6.20 -5.55 12.00
C VAL A 86 6.33 -6.33 13.33
N ASN A 87 7.56 -6.65 13.79
CA ASN A 87 7.76 -7.30 15.08
C ASN A 87 7.27 -6.46 16.25
N GLN A 88 7.43 -5.13 16.19
CA GLN A 88 6.88 -4.21 17.22
C GLN A 88 5.34 -4.27 17.24
N MET A 89 4.69 -4.33 16.10
CA MET A 89 3.22 -4.46 16.03
C MET A 89 2.74 -5.81 16.58
N ILE A 90 3.50 -6.89 16.32
CA ILE A 90 3.24 -8.20 16.94
C ILE A 90 3.32 -8.12 18.46
N ALA A 91 4.38 -7.50 18.98
CA ALA A 91 4.56 -7.33 20.45
C ALA A 91 3.46 -6.46 21.08
N GLN A 92 2.96 -5.46 20.35
CA GLN A 92 1.84 -4.61 20.77
C GLN A 92 0.48 -5.29 20.64
N LYS A 93 0.41 -6.49 20.04
CA LYS A 93 -0.83 -7.26 19.84
C LYS A 93 -1.90 -6.43 19.11
N VAL A 94 -1.53 -5.81 17.99
CA VAL A 94 -2.51 -5.14 17.11
C VAL A 94 -3.45 -6.17 16.50
N ASP A 95 -4.65 -5.77 16.08
CA ASP A 95 -5.63 -6.69 15.50
C ASP A 95 -5.36 -6.96 14.03
N ALA A 96 -4.83 -5.96 13.30
CA ALA A 96 -4.46 -6.09 11.90
C ALA A 96 -3.19 -5.31 11.55
N ILE A 97 -2.46 -5.81 10.54
CA ILE A 97 -1.34 -5.13 9.90
C ILE A 97 -1.66 -4.98 8.42
N VAL A 98 -1.74 -3.74 7.94
CA VAL A 98 -1.80 -3.38 6.51
C VAL A 98 -0.38 -3.04 6.10
N LEU A 99 0.22 -3.86 5.23
CA LEU A 99 1.66 -3.86 4.94
C LEU A 99 1.93 -3.59 3.47
N ALA A 100 2.69 -2.53 3.18
CA ALA A 100 3.33 -2.27 1.90
C ALA A 100 4.80 -2.75 1.98
N PRO A 101 5.13 -3.99 1.58
CA PRO A 101 6.45 -4.54 1.82
C PRO A 101 7.52 -3.92 0.90
N ALA A 102 8.68 -3.57 1.46
CA ALA A 102 9.84 -3.08 0.70
C ALA A 102 10.41 -4.16 -0.23
N ASP A 103 10.38 -5.41 0.22
CA ASP A 103 10.78 -6.58 -0.59
C ASP A 103 9.66 -7.63 -0.59
N SER A 104 9.38 -8.18 -1.76
CA SER A 104 8.25 -9.10 -1.97
C SER A 104 8.43 -10.48 -1.34
N LYS A 105 9.64 -10.87 -0.96
CA LYS A 105 9.98 -12.18 -0.35
C LYS A 105 10.41 -12.05 1.11
N ALA A 106 11.29 -11.10 1.41
CA ALA A 106 11.93 -10.98 2.72
C ALA A 106 10.93 -10.71 3.86
N LEU A 107 9.81 -10.03 3.57
CA LEU A 107 8.79 -9.72 4.58
C LEU A 107 7.79 -10.87 4.83
N ILE A 108 7.78 -11.95 4.01
CA ILE A 108 6.82 -13.05 4.16
C ILE A 108 7.00 -13.77 5.50
N ALA A 109 8.22 -14.01 5.93
CA ALA A 109 8.48 -14.71 7.19
C ALA A 109 7.91 -13.95 8.41
N VAL A 110 8.10 -12.63 8.48
CA VAL A 110 7.56 -11.82 9.59
C VAL A 110 6.04 -11.64 9.47
N ALA A 111 5.49 -11.57 8.25
CA ALA A 111 4.05 -11.54 8.02
C ALA A 111 3.39 -12.85 8.46
N LYS A 112 4.01 -14.01 8.17
CA LYS A 112 3.59 -15.34 8.69
C LYS A 112 3.59 -15.37 10.21
N LYS A 113 4.66 -14.85 10.84
CA LYS A 113 4.75 -14.75 12.30
C LYS A 113 3.61 -13.90 12.89
N ALA A 114 3.23 -12.79 12.24
CA ALA A 114 2.09 -11.98 12.65
C ALA A 114 0.77 -12.79 12.60
N GLN A 115 0.53 -13.54 11.52
CA GLN A 115 -0.65 -14.41 11.41
C GLN A 115 -0.66 -15.51 12.48
N GLN A 116 0.49 -16.12 12.78
CA GLN A 116 0.63 -17.11 13.86
C GLN A 116 0.33 -16.52 15.25
N ALA A 117 0.55 -15.22 15.43
CA ALA A 117 0.17 -14.48 16.64
C ALA A 117 -1.32 -14.06 16.67
N GLY A 118 -2.11 -14.48 15.66
CA GLY A 118 -3.54 -14.16 15.56
C GLY A 118 -3.84 -12.80 14.94
N ILE A 119 -2.84 -12.13 14.35
CA ILE A 119 -2.98 -10.82 13.73
C ILE A 119 -3.35 -10.99 12.25
N LEU A 120 -4.40 -10.31 11.79
CA LEU A 120 -4.75 -10.25 10.37
C LEU A 120 -3.67 -9.47 9.59
N VAL A 121 -3.20 -10.02 8.49
CA VAL A 121 -2.26 -9.31 7.59
C VAL A 121 -2.92 -9.08 6.24
N VAL A 122 -2.91 -7.84 5.78
CA VAL A 122 -3.34 -7.41 4.43
C VAL A 122 -2.15 -6.80 3.72
N ASN A 123 -1.83 -7.31 2.55
CA ASN A 123 -0.75 -6.81 1.71
C ASN A 123 -1.28 -5.70 0.78
N ILE A 124 -0.59 -4.58 0.70
CA ILE A 124 -0.92 -3.47 -0.22
C ILE A 124 0.30 -3.05 -1.05
N ASP A 125 0.10 -2.22 -2.08
CA ASP A 125 1.14 -1.59 -2.92
C ASP A 125 2.07 -2.56 -3.65
N ASN A 126 2.97 -3.21 -2.94
CA ASN A 126 3.92 -4.17 -3.49
C ASN A 126 3.49 -5.59 -3.13
N LYS A 127 3.11 -6.39 -4.14
CA LYS A 127 2.58 -7.74 -3.91
C LYS A 127 3.67 -8.69 -3.41
N PHE A 128 3.33 -9.50 -2.41
CA PHE A 128 4.16 -10.62 -2.00
C PHE A 128 4.35 -11.63 -3.13
N ASP A 129 5.52 -12.26 -3.16
CA ASP A 129 5.87 -13.30 -4.12
C ASP A 129 4.98 -14.54 -3.92
N VAL A 130 4.09 -14.80 -4.88
CA VAL A 130 3.10 -15.88 -4.80
C VAL A 130 3.73 -17.26 -4.68
N PRO A 131 4.81 -17.60 -5.43
CA PRO A 131 5.54 -18.86 -5.23
C PRO A 131 6.03 -19.04 -3.78
N THR A 132 6.62 -18.01 -3.18
CA THR A 132 7.10 -18.05 -1.79
C THR A 132 5.95 -18.18 -0.80
N LEU A 133 4.84 -17.44 -0.96
CA LEU A 133 3.63 -17.61 -0.13
C LEU A 133 3.13 -19.05 -0.18
N THR A 134 3.11 -19.66 -1.37
CA THR A 134 2.67 -21.05 -1.57
C THR A 134 3.60 -22.03 -0.86
N GLN A 135 4.93 -21.87 -1.02
CA GLN A 135 5.93 -22.68 -0.35
C GLN A 135 5.82 -22.61 1.17
N GLU A 136 5.62 -21.40 1.70
CA GLU A 136 5.46 -21.13 3.12
C GLU A 136 4.07 -21.51 3.67
N LYS A 137 3.14 -21.94 2.81
CA LYS A 137 1.74 -22.24 3.13
C LYS A 137 1.02 -21.09 3.83
N VAL A 138 1.27 -19.88 3.37
CA VAL A 138 0.69 -18.62 3.89
C VAL A 138 -0.27 -18.04 2.87
N LYS A 139 -1.41 -17.55 3.33
CA LYS A 139 -2.39 -16.83 2.52
C LYS A 139 -2.53 -15.42 3.06
N ILE A 140 -2.16 -14.43 2.27
CA ILE A 140 -2.27 -13.01 2.59
C ILE A 140 -2.96 -12.34 1.41
N PRO A 141 -4.13 -11.71 1.60
CA PRO A 141 -4.83 -11.01 0.52
C PRO A 141 -4.01 -9.80 0.06
N PHE A 142 -4.04 -9.53 -1.23
CA PHE A 142 -3.45 -8.35 -1.82
C PHE A 142 -4.53 -7.34 -2.21
N VAL A 143 -4.34 -6.08 -1.83
CA VAL A 143 -5.15 -4.95 -2.27
C VAL A 143 -4.22 -3.95 -2.98
N GLY A 144 -4.37 -3.82 -4.28
CA GLY A 144 -3.45 -2.97 -5.06
C GLY A 144 -3.68 -3.03 -6.57
N PRO A 145 -2.93 -2.22 -7.32
CA PRO A 145 -3.13 -2.07 -8.76
C PRO A 145 -2.55 -3.22 -9.59
N ASP A 146 -3.06 -3.38 -10.82
CA ASP A 146 -2.34 -4.07 -11.87
C ASP A 146 -1.22 -3.15 -12.41
N ASN A 147 -0.03 -3.32 -11.84
CA ASN A 147 1.14 -2.51 -12.15
C ASN A 147 1.60 -2.65 -13.62
N ARG A 148 1.48 -3.85 -14.22
CA ARG A 148 1.87 -4.08 -15.62
C ARG A 148 0.95 -3.35 -16.58
N LYS A 149 -0.35 -3.47 -16.35
CA LYS A 149 -1.37 -2.78 -17.16
C LYS A 149 -1.25 -1.26 -17.02
N GLY A 150 -1.07 -0.74 -15.79
CA GLY A 150 -0.89 0.69 -15.56
C GLY A 150 0.33 1.25 -16.28
N ALA A 151 1.50 0.59 -16.14
CA ALA A 151 2.72 0.99 -16.83
C ALA A 151 2.61 0.87 -18.35
N LYS A 152 1.97 -0.20 -18.85
CA LYS A 152 1.70 -0.33 -20.29
C LYS A 152 0.86 0.84 -20.82
N THR A 153 -0.19 1.25 -20.09
CA THR A 153 -1.04 2.38 -20.48
C THR A 153 -0.22 3.69 -20.63
N VAL A 154 0.67 3.96 -19.69
CA VAL A 154 1.58 5.13 -19.80
C VAL A 154 2.58 4.96 -20.93
N GLY A 155 3.14 3.76 -21.09
CA GLY A 155 4.05 3.43 -22.20
C GLY A 155 3.38 3.59 -23.58
N ASP A 156 2.15 3.14 -23.75
CA ASP A 156 1.37 3.28 -24.98
C ASP A 156 1.11 4.76 -25.31
N TYR A 157 0.89 5.60 -24.28
CA TYR A 157 0.75 7.04 -24.47
C TYR A 157 2.06 7.70 -24.95
N LEU A 158 3.19 7.32 -24.34
CA LEU A 158 4.51 7.77 -24.78
C LEU A 158 4.81 7.31 -26.21
N ALA A 159 4.51 6.06 -26.54
CA ALA A 159 4.78 5.48 -27.84
C ALA A 159 4.13 6.25 -29.00
N LYS A 160 2.92 6.81 -28.76
CA LYS A 160 2.23 7.69 -29.75
C LYS A 160 2.96 9.00 -30.04
N GLN A 161 3.92 9.38 -29.20
CA GLN A 161 4.73 10.58 -29.30
C GLN A 161 6.13 10.33 -29.88
N LEU A 162 6.43 9.08 -30.23
CA LEU A 162 7.71 8.61 -30.74
C LEU A 162 7.53 7.93 -32.10
N SER A 163 8.62 7.84 -32.87
CA SER A 163 8.65 7.07 -34.13
C SER A 163 9.19 5.67 -33.91
N PRO A 164 8.81 4.68 -34.73
CA PRO A 164 9.50 3.38 -34.73
C PRO A 164 11.02 3.56 -34.87
N GLY A 165 11.80 2.78 -34.11
CA GLY A 165 13.26 2.89 -34.04
C GLY A 165 13.76 3.99 -33.08
N SER A 166 12.86 4.75 -32.42
CA SER A 166 13.26 5.62 -31.33
C SER A 166 13.89 4.82 -30.19
N LYS A 167 14.85 5.43 -29.50
CA LYS A 167 15.61 4.82 -28.39
C LYS A 167 15.13 5.31 -27.05
N VAL A 168 14.85 4.39 -26.13
CA VAL A 168 14.40 4.73 -24.78
C VAL A 168 15.17 3.96 -23.72
N ALA A 169 15.16 4.48 -22.48
CA ALA A 169 15.69 3.77 -21.34
C ALA A 169 14.64 3.62 -20.24
N ILE A 170 14.73 2.54 -19.45
CA ILE A 170 13.88 2.29 -18.30
C ILE A 170 14.68 2.48 -17.02
N LEU A 171 14.14 3.25 -16.08
CA LEU A 171 14.62 3.33 -14.70
C LEU A 171 13.79 2.37 -13.85
N GLU A 172 14.43 1.29 -13.41
CA GLU A 172 13.78 0.25 -12.60
C GLU A 172 13.76 0.63 -11.11
N GLY A 173 12.77 0.11 -10.38
CA GLY A 173 12.78 0.17 -8.92
C GLY A 173 13.77 -0.82 -8.29
N LEU A 174 13.52 -1.16 -7.02
CA LEU A 174 14.30 -2.19 -6.32
C LEU A 174 14.11 -3.56 -6.97
N PRO A 175 15.21 -4.30 -7.21
CA PRO A 175 15.14 -5.62 -7.88
C PRO A 175 14.26 -6.65 -7.17
N GLY A 176 14.09 -6.57 -5.85
CA GLY A 176 13.23 -7.46 -5.05
C GLY A 176 11.75 -7.05 -4.99
N ALA A 177 11.36 -5.96 -5.65
CA ALA A 177 10.01 -5.42 -5.61
C ALA A 177 9.17 -5.88 -6.81
N PHE A 178 8.12 -6.66 -6.55
CA PHE A 178 7.21 -7.17 -7.59
C PHE A 178 6.61 -6.05 -8.44
N ASN A 179 6.15 -4.96 -7.83
CA ASN A 179 5.57 -3.82 -8.56
C ASN A 179 6.58 -3.21 -9.55
N GLY A 180 7.86 -3.09 -9.18
CA GLY A 180 8.93 -2.60 -10.07
C GLY A 180 9.12 -3.51 -11.28
N ILE A 181 9.17 -4.83 -11.07
CA ILE A 181 9.26 -5.82 -12.13
C ILE A 181 8.06 -5.72 -13.07
N GLN A 182 6.84 -5.61 -12.54
CA GLN A 182 5.62 -5.51 -13.35
C GLN A 182 5.54 -4.20 -14.14
N ARG A 183 5.94 -3.06 -13.55
CA ARG A 183 5.98 -1.77 -14.26
C ARG A 183 7.00 -1.79 -15.39
N LYS A 184 8.19 -2.33 -15.16
CA LYS A 184 9.19 -2.57 -16.23
C LYS A 184 8.60 -3.39 -17.37
N LEU A 185 8.02 -4.56 -17.07
CA LEU A 185 7.41 -5.42 -18.09
C LEU A 185 6.30 -4.71 -18.86
N GLY A 186 5.47 -3.88 -18.21
CA GLY A 186 4.45 -3.09 -18.87
C GLY A 186 5.03 -2.06 -19.84
N PHE A 187 6.10 -1.38 -19.47
CA PHE A 187 6.82 -0.48 -20.36
C PHE A 187 7.47 -1.22 -21.52
N GLU A 188 8.12 -2.36 -21.28
CA GLU A 188 8.71 -3.19 -22.33
C GLU A 188 7.63 -3.69 -23.32
N ASP A 189 6.46 -4.10 -22.84
CA ASP A 189 5.32 -4.50 -23.70
C ASP A 189 4.91 -3.37 -24.65
N ALA A 190 4.72 -2.15 -24.12
CA ALA A 190 4.33 -0.99 -24.92
C ALA A 190 5.39 -0.62 -25.97
N MET A 191 6.66 -0.59 -25.58
CA MET A 191 7.77 -0.26 -26.48
C MET A 191 7.92 -1.30 -27.57
N LYS A 192 7.81 -2.58 -27.24
CA LYS A 192 7.87 -3.70 -28.22
C LYS A 192 6.74 -3.61 -29.25
N GLU A 193 5.51 -3.36 -28.81
CA GLU A 193 4.36 -3.23 -29.71
C GLU A 193 4.53 -2.06 -30.68
N ALA A 194 5.11 -0.95 -30.21
CA ALA A 194 5.38 0.25 -31.00
C ALA A 194 6.67 0.19 -31.84
N LYS A 195 7.45 -0.90 -31.72
CA LYS A 195 8.77 -1.06 -32.39
C LYS A 195 9.76 0.04 -31.98
N ILE A 196 9.79 0.36 -30.69
CA ILE A 196 10.69 1.31 -30.05
C ILE A 196 11.76 0.53 -29.30
N ASP A 197 13.02 0.95 -29.41
CA ASP A 197 14.17 0.22 -28.87
C ASP A 197 14.43 0.59 -27.40
N VAL A 198 14.27 -0.35 -26.48
CA VAL A 198 14.72 -0.20 -25.11
C VAL A 198 16.23 -0.49 -25.09
N VAL A 199 17.04 0.57 -25.16
CA VAL A 199 18.50 0.42 -25.26
C VAL A 199 19.18 0.07 -23.94
N THR A 200 18.55 0.38 -22.82
CA THR A 200 19.03 0.00 -21.48
C THR A 200 17.88 0.04 -20.45
N SER A 201 18.03 -0.77 -19.41
CA SER A 201 17.16 -0.77 -18.24
C SER A 201 18.04 -0.88 -17.00
N GLN A 202 17.95 0.08 -16.07
CA GLN A 202 18.87 0.17 -14.93
C GLN A 202 18.11 0.49 -13.63
N ALA A 203 18.52 -0.17 -12.53
CA ALA A 203 17.92 0.04 -11.22
C ALA A 203 18.33 1.42 -10.64
N ALA A 204 17.35 2.21 -10.27
CA ALA A 204 17.49 3.45 -9.54
C ALA A 204 16.78 3.43 -8.18
N ASP A 205 16.34 2.23 -7.73
CA ASP A 205 15.93 1.85 -6.37
C ASP A 205 14.83 2.74 -5.78
N TRP A 206 13.97 3.33 -6.62
CA TRP A 206 12.91 4.27 -6.25
C TRP A 206 13.42 5.66 -5.79
N GLU A 207 14.73 5.92 -5.89
CA GLU A 207 15.39 7.07 -5.29
C GLU A 207 15.71 8.17 -6.34
N THR A 208 15.31 9.42 -6.05
CA THR A 208 15.51 10.58 -6.93
C THR A 208 16.98 10.82 -7.22
N ALA A 209 17.84 10.80 -6.18
CA ALA A 209 19.27 11.07 -6.34
C ALA A 209 19.98 10.00 -7.19
N LYS A 210 19.65 8.73 -6.97
CA LYS A 210 20.19 7.62 -7.77
C LYS A 210 19.70 7.68 -9.20
N ALA A 211 18.42 7.99 -9.43
CA ALA A 211 17.84 8.15 -10.76
C ALA A 211 18.52 9.29 -11.53
N ASN A 212 18.87 10.39 -10.87
CA ASN A 212 19.64 11.49 -11.49
C ASN A 212 21.01 11.01 -11.96
N GLN A 213 21.76 10.28 -11.12
CA GLN A 213 23.07 9.72 -11.48
C GLN A 213 22.98 8.71 -12.64
N VAL A 214 22.03 7.77 -12.56
CA VAL A 214 21.81 6.76 -13.58
C VAL A 214 21.40 7.40 -14.91
N THR A 215 20.49 8.36 -14.89
CA THR A 215 20.07 9.09 -16.10
C THR A 215 21.23 9.86 -16.71
N SER A 216 22.06 10.54 -15.92
CA SER A 216 23.24 11.23 -16.40
C SER A 216 24.21 10.29 -17.14
N ALA A 217 24.41 9.10 -16.61
CA ALA A 217 25.23 8.08 -17.27
C ALA A 217 24.57 7.57 -18.59
N ILE A 218 23.26 7.32 -18.57
CA ILE A 218 22.50 6.84 -19.73
C ILE A 218 22.60 7.84 -20.89
N ILE A 219 22.34 9.15 -20.65
CA ILE A 219 22.38 10.16 -21.72
C ILE A 219 23.79 10.42 -22.24
N THR A 220 24.83 10.14 -21.45
CA THR A 220 26.21 10.21 -21.90
C THR A 220 26.54 9.05 -22.83
N GLN A 221 26.09 7.84 -22.48
CA GLN A 221 26.32 6.62 -23.26
C GLN A 221 25.40 6.53 -24.50
N ASN A 222 24.23 7.15 -24.45
CA ASN A 222 23.22 7.12 -25.51
C ASN A 222 22.77 8.56 -25.83
N PRO A 223 23.61 9.35 -26.52
CA PRO A 223 23.33 10.77 -26.76
C PRO A 223 22.10 11.04 -27.63
N ASP A 224 21.64 10.03 -28.36
CA ASP A 224 20.46 10.05 -29.25
C ASP A 224 19.20 9.46 -28.60
N ILE A 225 19.18 9.27 -27.29
CA ILE A 225 18.00 8.79 -26.56
C ILE A 225 16.82 9.75 -26.69
N ASN A 226 15.59 9.19 -26.84
CA ASN A 226 14.37 9.97 -27.08
C ASN A 226 13.45 10.02 -25.86
N ALA A 227 13.52 9.03 -24.95
CA ALA A 227 12.72 9.07 -23.72
C ALA A 227 13.31 8.24 -22.58
N ILE A 228 12.88 8.59 -21.36
CA ILE A 228 13.13 7.86 -20.10
C ILE A 228 11.78 7.43 -19.53
N LEU A 229 11.64 6.14 -19.28
CA LEU A 229 10.46 5.55 -18.60
C LEU A 229 10.85 5.20 -17.17
N ALA A 230 10.37 5.97 -16.21
CA ALA A 230 10.66 5.75 -14.80
C ALA A 230 9.54 4.91 -14.15
N CYS A 231 9.92 3.82 -13.48
CA CYS A 231 8.96 2.96 -12.80
C CYS A 231 8.30 3.61 -11.56
N ASN A 232 8.75 4.81 -11.13
CA ASN A 232 8.02 5.68 -10.22
C ASN A 232 8.36 7.16 -10.44
N ASP A 233 7.56 8.04 -9.87
CA ASP A 233 7.68 9.48 -10.03
C ASP A 233 8.90 10.08 -9.32
N SER A 234 9.33 9.52 -8.18
CA SER A 234 10.58 9.96 -7.53
C SER A 234 11.78 9.79 -8.46
N MET A 235 11.84 8.68 -9.20
CA MET A 235 12.89 8.47 -10.21
C MET A 235 12.67 9.37 -11.43
N ALA A 236 11.43 9.63 -11.83
CA ALA A 236 11.14 10.58 -12.91
C ALA A 236 11.63 11.99 -12.58
N LEU A 237 11.47 12.47 -11.35
CA LEU A 237 12.05 13.76 -10.89
C LEU A 237 13.57 13.78 -11.06
N GLY A 238 14.24 12.68 -10.69
CA GLY A 238 15.69 12.54 -10.87
C GLY A 238 16.10 12.59 -12.35
N ALA A 239 15.33 11.93 -13.23
CA ALA A 239 15.56 11.94 -14.66
C ALA A 239 15.37 13.34 -15.26
N VAL A 240 14.28 14.04 -14.92
CA VAL A 240 14.04 15.42 -15.38
C VAL A 240 15.17 16.36 -14.96
N ALA A 241 15.64 16.24 -13.71
CA ALA A 241 16.77 17.05 -13.22
C ALA A 241 18.07 16.76 -13.98
N ALA A 242 18.38 15.51 -14.31
CA ALA A 242 19.55 15.12 -15.10
C ALA A 242 19.47 15.66 -16.55
N LEU A 243 18.30 15.54 -17.19
CA LEU A 243 18.06 16.04 -18.53
C LEU A 243 18.18 17.56 -18.59
N LYS A 244 17.67 18.28 -17.59
CA LYS A 244 17.82 19.73 -17.46
C LYS A 244 19.29 20.13 -17.37
N ALA A 245 20.05 19.46 -16.50
CA ALA A 245 21.48 19.72 -16.35
C ALA A 245 22.29 19.49 -17.65
N ALA A 246 21.83 18.53 -18.48
CA ALA A 246 22.42 18.20 -19.77
C ALA A 246 21.88 19.03 -20.96
N GLY A 247 20.92 19.94 -20.74
CA GLY A 247 20.27 20.75 -21.81
C GLY A 247 19.40 19.89 -22.75
N LYS A 248 18.90 18.73 -22.31
CA LYS A 248 18.12 17.78 -23.11
C LYS A 248 16.62 17.74 -22.76
N GLU A 249 16.17 18.59 -21.85
CA GLU A 249 14.76 18.60 -21.37
C GLU A 249 13.72 18.83 -22.48
N ALA A 250 14.09 19.54 -23.54
CA ALA A 250 13.19 19.79 -24.69
C ALA A 250 13.11 18.63 -25.69
N THR A 251 14.11 17.72 -25.69
CA THR A 251 14.28 16.68 -26.70
C THR A 251 14.02 15.27 -26.18
N VAL A 252 14.19 15.03 -24.89
CA VAL A 252 14.00 13.72 -24.26
C VAL A 252 12.75 13.74 -23.37
N LYS A 253 11.78 12.89 -23.70
CA LYS A 253 10.52 12.80 -22.96
C LYS A 253 10.71 11.97 -21.68
N VAL A 254 9.94 12.29 -20.63
CA VAL A 254 9.91 11.50 -19.40
C VAL A 254 8.49 11.11 -19.08
N VAL A 255 8.31 9.86 -18.67
CA VAL A 255 7.06 9.33 -18.06
C VAL A 255 7.38 8.67 -16.72
N GLY A 256 6.35 8.60 -15.85
CA GLY A 256 6.48 8.07 -14.50
C GLY A 256 5.31 7.19 -14.08
N PHE A 257 5.19 7.01 -12.76
CA PHE A 257 4.14 6.26 -12.10
C PHE A 257 3.99 6.79 -10.67
N ASP A 258 2.80 7.07 -10.17
CA ASP A 258 2.36 7.44 -8.81
C ASP A 258 1.51 8.72 -8.76
N ASN A 259 1.66 9.65 -9.72
CA ASN A 259 0.97 10.95 -9.75
C ASN A 259 1.24 11.81 -8.50
N ILE A 260 2.50 11.88 -8.05
CA ILE A 260 2.86 12.76 -6.91
C ILE A 260 2.74 14.25 -7.30
N THR A 261 2.50 15.11 -6.31
CA THR A 261 2.23 16.55 -6.55
C THR A 261 3.34 17.23 -7.35
N ALA A 262 4.60 16.91 -7.01
CA ALA A 262 5.76 17.48 -7.72
C ALA A 262 5.77 17.12 -9.22
N VAL A 263 5.28 15.93 -9.60
CA VAL A 263 5.18 15.50 -11.01
C VAL A 263 3.98 16.12 -11.70
N GLN A 264 2.86 16.32 -11.01
CA GLN A 264 1.71 17.04 -11.59
C GLN A 264 2.10 18.43 -12.10
N GLU A 265 2.93 19.15 -11.33
CA GLU A 265 3.43 20.48 -11.77
C GLU A 265 4.31 20.36 -13.01
N LEU A 266 5.21 19.37 -13.08
CA LEU A 266 6.04 19.14 -14.26
C LEU A 266 5.22 18.78 -15.51
N ILE A 267 4.12 18.05 -15.36
CA ILE A 267 3.22 17.72 -16.46
C ILE A 267 2.46 18.95 -16.94
N LYS A 268 1.94 19.78 -16.03
CA LYS A 268 1.29 21.06 -16.35
C LYS A 268 2.23 22.01 -17.13
N GLU A 269 3.49 22.05 -16.71
CA GLU A 269 4.54 22.84 -17.35
C GLU A 269 5.07 22.23 -18.65
N GLY A 270 4.69 21.01 -19.00
CA GLY A 270 5.17 20.29 -20.19
C GLY A 270 6.60 19.74 -20.07
N LYS A 271 7.19 19.72 -18.88
CA LYS A 271 8.52 19.16 -18.59
C LYS A 271 8.51 17.64 -18.38
N MET A 272 7.35 17.07 -18.13
CA MET A 272 7.10 15.65 -18.09
C MET A 272 5.85 15.33 -18.91
N LEU A 273 5.83 14.18 -19.58
CA LEU A 273 4.78 13.85 -20.54
C LEU A 273 3.53 13.28 -19.86
N ALA A 274 3.70 12.32 -18.96
CA ALA A 274 2.61 11.61 -18.31
C ALA A 274 3.09 10.83 -17.10
N THR A 275 2.14 10.45 -16.24
CA THR A 275 2.32 9.49 -15.16
C THR A 275 1.08 8.61 -15.01
N ALA A 276 1.17 7.54 -14.23
CA ALA A 276 0.02 6.75 -13.81
C ALA A 276 -0.40 7.15 -12.39
N ASP A 277 -1.68 7.40 -12.16
CA ASP A 277 -2.23 7.55 -10.82
C ASP A 277 -2.76 6.21 -10.31
N GLN A 278 -2.12 5.68 -9.28
CA GLN A 278 -2.59 4.48 -8.58
C GLN A 278 -3.41 4.81 -7.32
N HIS A 279 -3.79 6.07 -7.13
CA HIS A 279 -4.58 6.58 -6.00
C HIS A 279 -3.95 6.25 -4.65
N GLY A 280 -2.72 6.72 -4.43
CA GLY A 280 -1.95 6.45 -3.21
C GLY A 280 -2.70 6.82 -1.93
N ASP A 281 -3.44 7.92 -1.92
CA ASP A 281 -4.31 8.36 -0.82
C ASP A 281 -5.41 7.35 -0.47
N GLN A 282 -5.93 6.61 -1.46
CA GLN A 282 -6.99 5.61 -1.29
C GLN A 282 -6.46 4.20 -1.04
N LEU A 283 -5.24 3.92 -1.44
CA LEU A 283 -4.70 2.55 -1.41
C LEU A 283 -4.61 1.99 0.02
N ALA A 284 -4.10 2.79 0.98
CA ALA A 284 -4.11 2.39 2.38
C ALA A 284 -5.55 2.31 2.94
N VAL A 285 -6.43 3.23 2.55
CA VAL A 285 -7.85 3.21 2.96
C VAL A 285 -8.51 1.89 2.54
N TYR A 286 -8.30 1.44 1.30
CA TYR A 286 -8.83 0.15 0.83
C TYR A 286 -8.26 -1.03 1.61
N GLY A 287 -6.98 -1.00 1.95
CA GLY A 287 -6.36 -2.02 2.81
C GLY A 287 -6.94 -2.03 4.22
N ILE A 288 -7.15 -0.86 4.82
CA ILE A 288 -7.76 -0.70 6.14
C ILE A 288 -9.22 -1.18 6.14
N GLN A 289 -10.02 -0.76 5.16
CA GLN A 289 -11.41 -1.22 4.99
C GLN A 289 -11.48 -2.73 4.86
N TYR A 290 -10.59 -3.31 4.04
CA TYR A 290 -10.50 -4.76 3.90
C TYR A 290 -10.21 -5.44 5.25
N ALA A 291 -9.27 -4.89 6.03
CA ALA A 291 -8.92 -5.43 7.34
C ALA A 291 -10.10 -5.35 8.32
N LEU A 292 -10.78 -4.21 8.40
CA LEU A 292 -11.94 -4.01 9.27
C LEU A 292 -13.09 -4.96 8.90
N ASP A 293 -13.39 -5.12 7.60
CA ASP A 293 -14.41 -6.04 7.11
C ASP A 293 -14.09 -7.51 7.47
N ALA A 294 -12.82 -7.90 7.34
CA ALA A 294 -12.38 -9.25 7.66
C ALA A 294 -12.42 -9.54 9.17
N LEU A 295 -12.04 -8.57 10.00
CA LEU A 295 -12.15 -8.68 11.46
C LEU A 295 -13.61 -8.80 11.91
N ALA A 296 -14.53 -8.02 11.32
CA ALA A 296 -15.96 -8.07 11.65
C ALA A 296 -16.59 -9.41 11.28
N LYS A 297 -16.17 -10.04 10.19
CA LYS A 297 -16.72 -11.32 9.68
C LYS A 297 -16.10 -12.58 10.30
N LYS A 298 -15.13 -12.45 11.21
CA LYS A 298 -14.43 -13.57 11.88
C LYS A 298 -13.99 -14.68 10.89
N GLY A 299 -13.30 -14.30 9.82
CA GLY A 299 -12.82 -15.26 8.81
C GLY A 299 -13.30 -14.98 7.38
N GLY A 300 -13.41 -13.71 7.00
CA GLY A 300 -13.81 -13.27 5.67
C GLY A 300 -12.89 -13.74 4.54
N SER A 301 -13.35 -13.58 3.31
CA SER A 301 -12.65 -13.95 2.08
C SER A 301 -11.21 -13.46 2.06
N VAL A 302 -10.28 -14.33 1.66
CA VAL A 302 -8.84 -14.02 1.45
C VAL A 302 -8.58 -13.69 -0.03
N ALA A 303 -9.57 -13.13 -0.74
CA ALA A 303 -9.45 -12.80 -2.15
C ALA A 303 -8.69 -11.47 -2.35
N ASP A 304 -7.86 -11.43 -3.38
CA ASP A 304 -7.22 -10.19 -3.81
C ASP A 304 -8.27 -9.18 -4.29
N ARG A 305 -7.97 -7.89 -4.12
CA ARG A 305 -8.78 -6.76 -4.63
C ARG A 305 -7.91 -5.87 -5.51
N GLU A 306 -8.22 -5.84 -6.79
CA GLU A 306 -7.57 -4.92 -7.72
C GLU A 306 -8.09 -3.49 -7.50
N THR A 307 -7.17 -2.51 -7.54
CA THR A 307 -7.48 -1.08 -7.46
C THR A 307 -7.28 -0.41 -8.82
N LYS A 308 -7.95 0.72 -9.02
CA LYS A 308 -7.89 1.48 -10.26
C LYS A 308 -6.51 2.10 -10.49
N VAL A 309 -6.14 2.25 -11.77
CA VAL A 309 -4.99 3.06 -12.23
C VAL A 309 -5.47 3.95 -13.36
N ASP A 310 -5.19 5.24 -13.29
CA ASP A 310 -5.54 6.22 -14.31
C ASP A 310 -4.29 6.79 -14.98
N LEU A 311 -4.40 7.06 -16.28
CA LEU A 311 -3.38 7.81 -17.02
C LEU A 311 -3.56 9.30 -16.73
N ILE A 312 -2.50 9.96 -16.29
CA ILE A 312 -2.47 11.41 -16.07
C ILE A 312 -1.57 12.06 -17.11
N THR A 313 -2.13 13.00 -17.81
CA THR A 313 -1.47 13.82 -18.84
C THR A 313 -1.80 15.28 -18.60
N LYS A 314 -1.26 16.19 -19.44
CA LYS A 314 -1.59 17.61 -19.34
C LYS A 314 -3.09 17.88 -19.42
N ASP A 315 -3.81 17.10 -20.22
CA ASP A 315 -5.26 17.24 -20.41
C ASP A 315 -6.08 16.88 -19.17
N SER A 316 -5.48 16.14 -18.22
CA SER A 316 -6.12 15.76 -16.96
C SER A 316 -6.29 16.95 -15.99
N PHE A 317 -5.67 18.10 -16.27
CA PHE A 317 -5.71 19.30 -15.44
C PHE A 317 -6.50 20.47 -16.07
N ASN A 318 -7.16 20.26 -17.20
CA ASN A 318 -7.97 21.27 -17.92
C ASN A 318 -9.45 21.23 -17.48
#